data_6ce8ffa8be312cd7229febccbb39aeaf
#
_entry.id   6ce8ffa8be312cd7229febccbb39aeaf
#
_cell.length_a   1.000
_cell.length_b   1.000
_cell.length_c   1.000
_cell.angle_alpha   90.00
_cell.angle_beta   90.00
_cell.angle_gamma   90.00
#
_symmetry.space_group_name_H-M   'P 1'
#
loop_
_entity.id
_entity.type
_entity.pdbx_description
1 polymer ?
#
loop_
_entity_poly.entity_id
_entity_poly.type
_entity_poly.pdbx_seq_one_letter_code
_entity_poly.pdbx_strand_id
1 'polypeptide(L)'
;KEQHGLNLSFEVRDGIASHCGETYSEYELTPHRSKPADELAFDAIHHGMPATLEGCVVRIADKIAYIGRDVEDAARAGIMEFEDIPAAIRNTLGATNGQIINTLVTDIIEHSAGQDAIILSPERGQSMEELLRENVARIYRSDKINRYETMVKNVTEGLFDVLMVAGTDEEKLAASDHRTFRAFAAYLAAHPCPSDPLVQKVLDYIAGMTDGFATKSFEDIYWY
;
A
#
# COMPACT_ATOMS: atom_id res chain seq x y z
N LYS A 1 9.56 -12.79 26.59
CA LYS A 1 10.54 -11.72 26.22
C LYS A 1 9.70 -10.51 25.91
N GLU A 2 9.81 -9.44 26.71
CA GLU A 2 9.25 -8.14 26.35
C GLU A 2 9.87 -7.74 25.02
N GLN A 3 9.05 -7.62 23.98
CA GLN A 3 9.50 -7.05 22.73
C GLN A 3 9.63 -5.54 22.94
N HIS A 4 10.84 -5.08 23.17
CA HIS A 4 11.14 -3.67 23.10
C HIS A 4 11.02 -3.26 21.62
N GLY A 5 10.11 -2.33 21.31
CA GLY A 5 9.98 -1.76 19.98
C GLY A 5 11.29 -1.06 19.56
N LEU A 6 11.35 -0.57 18.31
CA LEU A 6 12.52 0.10 17.73
C LEU A 6 12.87 1.45 18.41
N ASN A 7 12.05 1.92 19.35
CA ASN A 7 12.21 3.21 20.04
C ASN A 7 12.38 4.40 19.07
N LEU A 8 11.53 4.42 18.04
CA LEU A 8 11.55 5.48 17.03
C LEU A 8 11.15 6.83 17.62
N SER A 9 11.81 7.91 17.18
CA SER A 9 11.43 9.27 17.56
C SER A 9 10.04 9.65 17.02
N PHE A 10 9.47 10.74 17.55
CA PHE A 10 8.19 11.27 17.06
C PHE A 10 8.23 11.56 15.57
N GLU A 11 9.29 12.22 15.09
CA GLU A 11 9.44 12.65 13.69
C GLU A 11 9.46 11.44 12.73
N VAL A 12 10.14 10.36 13.11
CA VAL A 12 10.18 9.13 12.30
C VAL A 12 8.81 8.46 12.27
N ARG A 13 8.14 8.34 13.42
CA ARG A 13 6.78 7.77 13.49
C ARG A 13 5.77 8.62 12.73
N ASP A 14 5.90 9.94 12.84
CA ASP A 14 5.06 10.88 12.10
C ASP A 14 5.26 10.77 10.59
N GLY A 15 6.51 10.73 10.12
CA GLY A 15 6.82 10.52 8.71
C GLY A 15 6.23 9.21 8.17
N ILE A 16 6.27 8.12 8.97
CA ILE A 16 5.62 6.85 8.61
C ILE A 16 4.09 6.98 8.56
N ALA A 17 3.47 7.61 9.56
CA ALA A 17 2.01 7.73 9.61
C ALA A 17 1.43 8.71 8.58
N SER A 18 2.19 9.74 8.20
CA SER A 18 1.73 10.86 7.38
C SER A 18 2.19 10.80 5.91
N HIS A 19 2.86 9.70 5.47
CA HIS A 19 3.30 9.60 4.07
C HIS A 19 2.15 9.37 3.10
N CYS A 20 1.05 8.79 3.55
CA CYS A 20 -0.15 8.54 2.74
C CYS A 20 -1.31 9.49 3.08
N GLY A 21 -2.42 9.37 2.34
CA GLY A 21 -3.59 10.24 2.49
C GLY A 21 -3.47 11.58 1.74
N GLU A 22 -2.51 11.67 0.80
CA GLU A 22 -2.30 12.82 -0.07
C GLU A 22 -3.45 13.01 -1.06
N THR A 23 -3.69 14.28 -1.45
CA THR A 23 -4.59 14.61 -2.53
C THR A 23 -3.83 14.68 -3.87
N TYR A 24 -4.54 14.58 -4.99
CA TYR A 24 -3.91 14.66 -6.32
C TYR A 24 -3.23 16.02 -6.53
N SER A 25 -3.77 17.09 -5.98
CA SER A 25 -3.33 18.48 -6.17
C SER A 25 -2.35 18.99 -5.11
N GLU A 26 -1.65 18.11 -4.42
CA GLU A 26 -0.59 18.51 -3.48
C GLU A 26 0.72 18.81 -4.26
N TYR A 27 1.00 20.10 -4.49
CA TYR A 27 2.20 20.57 -5.17
C TYR A 27 3.17 21.30 -4.24
N GLU A 28 2.68 21.74 -3.08
CA GLU A 28 3.46 22.38 -2.04
C GLU A 28 3.14 21.73 -0.69
N LEU A 29 4.16 21.16 -0.06
CA LEU A 29 4.04 20.49 1.22
C LEU A 29 4.80 21.31 2.28
N THR A 30 4.05 22.06 3.08
CA THR A 30 4.57 22.79 4.24
C THR A 30 4.41 21.94 5.49
N PRO A 31 5.49 21.67 6.26
CA PRO A 31 5.42 20.83 7.44
C PRO A 31 4.52 21.40 8.52
N HIS A 32 3.73 20.55 9.17
CA HIS A 32 2.91 20.91 10.34
C HIS A 32 3.75 20.83 11.63
N ARG A 33 4.64 21.80 11.83
CA ARG A 33 5.66 21.80 12.91
C ARG A 33 5.07 21.79 14.34
N SER A 34 3.82 22.22 14.51
CA SER A 34 3.12 22.21 15.79
C SER A 34 2.24 20.99 16.03
N LYS A 35 2.41 19.94 15.22
CA LYS A 35 1.64 18.69 15.32
C LYS A 35 1.85 18.04 16.68
N PRO A 36 0.80 17.80 17.48
CA PRO A 36 0.94 17.21 18.79
C PRO A 36 1.25 15.72 18.71
N ALA A 37 2.01 15.21 19.70
CA ALA A 37 2.48 13.81 19.69
C ALA A 37 1.35 12.78 19.86
N ASP A 38 0.22 13.17 20.42
CA ASP A 38 -0.97 12.34 20.62
C ASP A 38 -1.77 12.13 19.32
N GLU A 39 -1.56 12.94 18.28
CA GLU A 39 -2.09 12.65 16.94
C GLU A 39 -1.53 11.34 16.34
N LEU A 40 -0.44 10.81 16.88
CA LEU A 40 0.11 9.51 16.49
C LEU A 40 -0.44 8.34 17.32
N ALA A 41 -1.39 8.58 18.23
CA ALA A 41 -2.10 7.50 18.90
C ALA A 41 -2.88 6.67 17.87
N PHE A 42 -2.89 5.34 18.06
CA PHE A 42 -3.39 4.39 17.05
C PHE A 42 -4.81 4.68 16.56
N ASP A 43 -5.67 5.15 17.45
CA ASP A 43 -7.08 5.49 17.22
C ASP A 43 -7.30 6.92 16.70
N ALA A 44 -6.24 7.74 16.66
CA ALA A 44 -6.28 9.14 16.25
C ALA A 44 -5.36 9.43 15.05
N ILE A 45 -4.86 8.41 14.35
CA ILE A 45 -4.02 8.59 13.16
C ILE A 45 -4.87 9.21 12.05
N HIS A 46 -4.59 10.48 11.78
CA HIS A 46 -5.13 11.20 10.64
C HIS A 46 -4.01 11.37 9.61
N HIS A 47 -4.34 11.19 8.36
CA HIS A 47 -3.44 11.39 7.22
C HIS A 47 -3.17 12.88 6.97
N GLY A 48 -2.68 13.56 8.01
CA GLY A 48 -2.35 14.97 7.97
C GLY A 48 -0.96 15.23 7.37
N MET A 49 -0.61 16.53 7.22
CA MET A 49 0.71 16.93 6.75
C MET A 49 1.80 16.48 7.75
N PRO A 50 2.95 15.96 7.29
CA PRO A 50 4.07 15.62 8.17
C PRO A 50 4.57 16.81 9.00
N ALA A 51 5.16 16.53 10.16
CA ALA A 51 5.70 17.57 11.06
C ALA A 51 7.05 18.11 10.60
N THR A 52 7.74 17.43 9.68
CA THR A 52 9.09 17.78 9.24
C THR A 52 9.20 17.88 7.72
N LEU A 53 10.21 18.57 7.22
CA LEU A 53 10.53 18.60 5.77
C LEU A 53 10.90 17.22 5.25
N GLU A 54 11.60 16.41 6.03
CA GLU A 54 11.95 15.03 5.68
C GLU A 54 10.69 14.17 5.50
N GLY A 55 9.69 14.34 6.39
CA GLY A 55 8.39 13.69 6.25
C GLY A 55 7.66 14.13 4.96
N CYS A 56 7.71 15.41 4.62
CA CYS A 56 7.17 15.94 3.36
C CYS A 56 7.89 15.35 2.14
N VAL A 57 9.23 15.18 2.21
CA VAL A 57 10.00 14.50 1.15
C VAL A 57 9.54 13.06 0.97
N VAL A 58 9.37 12.31 2.07
CA VAL A 58 8.89 10.91 2.00
C VAL A 58 7.51 10.87 1.33
N ARG A 59 6.58 11.74 1.74
CA ARG A 59 5.21 11.80 1.20
C ARG A 59 5.18 12.05 -0.31
N ILE A 60 5.94 13.01 -0.82
CA ILE A 60 5.96 13.31 -2.26
C ILE A 60 6.78 12.26 -3.05
N ALA A 61 7.85 11.73 -2.46
CA ALA A 61 8.69 10.71 -3.09
C ALA A 61 7.93 9.40 -3.28
N ASP A 62 7.07 9.01 -2.33
CA ASP A 62 6.19 7.85 -2.46
C ASP A 62 5.28 7.98 -3.68
N LYS A 63 4.59 9.12 -3.81
CA LYS A 63 3.75 9.43 -4.98
C LYS A 63 4.52 9.36 -6.30
N ILE A 64 5.72 9.95 -6.36
CA ILE A 64 6.58 9.96 -7.55
C ILE A 64 7.06 8.55 -7.89
N ALA A 65 7.37 7.72 -6.90
CA ALA A 65 7.87 6.36 -7.10
C ALA A 65 6.82 5.46 -7.77
N TYR A 66 5.54 5.64 -7.46
CA TYR A 66 4.47 4.80 -7.98
C TYR A 66 3.91 5.28 -9.32
N ILE A 67 3.86 6.58 -9.59
CA ILE A 67 3.11 7.12 -10.73
C ILE A 67 3.52 6.52 -12.09
N GLY A 68 4.81 6.41 -12.36
CA GLY A 68 5.33 5.80 -13.59
C GLY A 68 5.44 4.28 -13.48
N ARG A 69 5.63 3.77 -12.26
CA ARG A 69 5.70 2.34 -11.99
C ARG A 69 4.37 1.64 -12.25
N ASP A 70 3.26 2.28 -11.91
CA ASP A 70 1.92 1.77 -12.22
C ASP A 70 1.72 1.53 -13.71
N VAL A 71 2.24 2.44 -14.54
CA VAL A 71 2.19 2.27 -16.01
C VAL A 71 3.06 1.11 -16.48
N GLU A 72 4.28 0.93 -15.93
CA GLU A 72 5.12 -0.25 -16.23
C GLU A 72 4.42 -1.57 -15.86
N ASP A 73 3.77 -1.62 -14.73
CA ASP A 73 3.08 -2.83 -14.27
C ASP A 73 1.78 -3.05 -15.08
N ALA A 74 1.09 -1.99 -15.46
CA ALA A 74 -0.06 -2.04 -16.37
C ALA A 74 0.34 -2.54 -17.76
N ALA A 75 1.49 -2.13 -18.28
CA ALA A 75 2.03 -2.61 -19.57
C ALA A 75 2.34 -4.12 -19.50
N ARG A 76 3.01 -4.58 -18.44
CA ARG A 76 3.23 -6.02 -18.21
C ARG A 76 1.93 -6.81 -18.12
N ALA A 77 0.91 -6.19 -17.56
CA ALA A 77 -0.42 -6.78 -17.46
C ALA A 77 -1.24 -6.67 -18.76
N GLY A 78 -0.75 -5.97 -19.80
CA GLY A 78 -1.48 -5.72 -21.05
C GLY A 78 -2.76 -4.90 -20.84
N ILE A 79 -2.68 -3.88 -20.00
CA ILE A 79 -3.79 -2.95 -19.69
C ILE A 79 -3.57 -1.60 -20.37
N MET A 80 -2.34 -1.04 -20.28
CA MET A 80 -1.99 0.28 -20.76
C MET A 80 -0.48 0.34 -21.06
N GLU A 81 -0.09 1.08 -22.10
CA GLU A 81 1.31 1.34 -22.44
C GLU A 81 1.66 2.82 -22.20
N PHE A 82 2.96 3.17 -22.15
CA PHE A 82 3.39 4.57 -22.00
C PHE A 82 2.92 5.46 -23.15
N GLU A 83 2.76 4.91 -24.34
CA GLU A 83 2.25 5.59 -25.52
C GLU A 83 0.79 6.02 -25.39
N ASP A 84 0.03 5.34 -24.53
CA ASP A 84 -1.38 5.66 -24.26
C ASP A 84 -1.55 6.89 -23.34
N ILE A 85 -0.49 7.30 -22.64
CA ILE A 85 -0.49 8.53 -21.86
C ILE A 85 -0.64 9.72 -22.81
N PRO A 86 -1.52 10.70 -22.51
CA PRO A 86 -1.68 11.90 -23.33
C PRO A 86 -0.34 12.58 -23.65
N ALA A 87 -0.15 12.99 -24.92
CA ALA A 87 1.12 13.55 -25.40
C ALA A 87 1.55 14.80 -24.59
N ALA A 88 0.61 15.61 -24.12
CA ALA A 88 0.91 16.76 -23.27
C ALA A 88 1.65 16.34 -21.99
N ILE A 89 1.15 15.30 -21.30
CA ILE A 89 1.77 14.77 -20.08
C ILE A 89 3.16 14.19 -20.39
N ARG A 90 3.28 13.38 -21.46
CA ARG A 90 4.57 12.81 -21.86
C ARG A 90 5.62 13.86 -22.22
N ASN A 91 5.20 14.95 -22.86
CA ASN A 91 6.11 16.06 -23.21
C ASN A 91 6.59 16.81 -21.95
N THR A 92 5.76 16.90 -20.92
CA THR A 92 6.07 17.58 -19.68
C THR A 92 6.87 16.71 -18.72
N LEU A 93 6.46 15.46 -18.50
CA LEU A 93 7.06 14.59 -17.49
C LEU A 93 8.08 13.59 -18.06
N GLY A 94 7.91 13.16 -19.29
CA GLY A 94 8.69 12.09 -19.92
C GLY A 94 7.84 10.92 -20.36
N ALA A 95 8.41 10.04 -21.20
CA ALA A 95 7.76 8.90 -21.83
C ALA A 95 8.17 7.55 -21.21
N THR A 96 8.91 7.55 -20.13
CA THR A 96 9.31 6.36 -19.37
C THR A 96 9.30 6.66 -17.88
N ASN A 97 9.17 5.63 -17.05
CA ASN A 97 9.21 5.77 -15.60
C ASN A 97 10.47 6.51 -15.12
N GLY A 98 11.64 6.15 -15.65
CA GLY A 98 12.91 6.83 -15.29
C GLY A 98 12.93 8.31 -15.66
N GLN A 99 12.35 8.72 -16.81
CA GLN A 99 12.24 10.13 -17.19
C GLN A 99 11.28 10.88 -16.27
N ILE A 100 10.13 10.29 -15.96
CA ILE A 100 9.13 10.88 -15.05
C ILE A 100 9.75 11.16 -13.69
N ILE A 101 10.40 10.15 -13.09
CA ILE A 101 11.08 10.30 -11.80
C ILE A 101 12.15 11.39 -11.86
N ASN A 102 13.03 11.36 -12.87
CA ASN A 102 14.09 12.34 -13.02
C ASN A 102 13.55 13.77 -13.16
N THR A 103 12.50 13.96 -13.97
CA THR A 103 11.87 15.26 -14.18
C THR A 103 11.27 15.81 -12.87
N LEU A 104 10.48 15.00 -12.17
CA LEU A 104 9.82 15.44 -10.94
C LEU A 104 10.81 15.67 -9.79
N VAL A 105 11.81 14.78 -9.61
CA VAL A 105 12.82 14.94 -8.57
C VAL A 105 13.69 16.18 -8.82
N THR A 106 14.09 16.42 -10.07
CA THR A 106 14.89 17.62 -10.41
C THR A 106 14.07 18.89 -10.15
N ASP A 107 12.81 18.91 -10.57
CA ASP A 107 11.91 20.05 -10.35
C ASP A 107 11.72 20.36 -8.86
N ILE A 108 11.51 19.33 -8.01
CA ILE A 108 11.42 19.49 -6.55
C ILE A 108 12.71 20.10 -5.99
N ILE A 109 13.88 19.61 -6.38
CA ILE A 109 15.16 20.11 -5.87
C ILE A 109 15.33 21.58 -6.24
N GLU A 110 15.01 21.96 -7.47
CA GLU A 110 15.16 23.33 -7.96
C GLU A 110 14.21 24.32 -7.27
N HIS A 111 12.95 23.91 -7.02
CA HIS A 111 11.94 24.80 -6.45
C HIS A 111 11.90 24.79 -4.91
N SER A 112 12.40 23.73 -4.28
CA SER A 112 12.45 23.64 -2.81
C SER A 112 13.74 24.21 -2.20
N ALA A 113 14.79 24.43 -2.99
CA ALA A 113 16.08 24.87 -2.48
C ALA A 113 15.96 26.22 -1.75
N GLY A 114 16.27 26.22 -0.44
CA GLY A 114 16.18 27.40 0.42
C GLY A 114 14.77 27.79 0.84
N GLN A 115 13.75 26.96 0.54
CA GLN A 115 12.38 27.14 0.99
C GLN A 115 12.10 26.35 2.27
N ASP A 116 11.09 26.75 3.03
CA ASP A 116 10.57 26.00 4.19
C ASP A 116 9.37 25.10 3.78
N ALA A 117 9.41 24.58 2.58
CA ALA A 117 8.42 23.69 1.99
C ALA A 117 9.07 22.81 0.92
N ILE A 118 8.41 21.68 0.59
CA ILE A 118 8.76 20.85 -0.56
C ILE A 118 7.79 21.21 -1.69
N ILE A 119 8.34 21.68 -2.82
CA ILE A 119 7.57 22.36 -3.87
C ILE A 119 7.84 21.72 -5.23
N LEU A 120 6.75 21.39 -5.94
CA LEU A 120 6.74 21.17 -7.39
C LEU A 120 6.32 22.45 -8.10
N SER A 121 6.90 22.74 -9.26
CA SER A 121 6.37 23.80 -10.11
C SER A 121 4.92 23.53 -10.51
N PRO A 122 4.09 24.55 -10.71
CA PRO A 122 2.70 24.36 -11.10
C PRO A 122 2.52 23.51 -12.36
N GLU A 123 3.40 23.66 -13.36
CA GLU A 123 3.36 22.91 -14.61
C GLU A 123 3.58 21.41 -14.37
N ARG A 124 4.63 21.06 -13.59
CA ARG A 124 4.96 19.65 -13.28
C ARG A 124 3.95 19.04 -12.34
N GLY A 125 3.51 19.79 -11.34
CA GLY A 125 2.47 19.36 -10.41
C GLY A 125 1.16 19.06 -11.11
N GLN A 126 0.68 19.94 -12.00
CA GLN A 126 -0.53 19.69 -12.78
C GLN A 126 -0.40 18.46 -13.69
N SER A 127 0.72 18.32 -14.40
CA SER A 127 0.94 17.15 -15.25
C SER A 127 1.03 15.85 -14.44
N MET A 128 1.58 15.87 -13.23
CA MET A 128 1.57 14.74 -12.31
C MET A 128 0.15 14.39 -11.86
N GLU A 129 -0.66 15.38 -11.51
CA GLU A 129 -2.07 15.18 -11.16
C GLU A 129 -2.86 14.56 -12.31
N GLU A 130 -2.67 15.07 -13.53
CA GLU A 130 -3.31 14.52 -14.74
C GLU A 130 -2.91 13.06 -14.96
N LEU A 131 -1.61 12.71 -14.81
CA LEU A 131 -1.15 11.34 -14.94
C LEU A 131 -1.74 10.40 -13.87
N LEU A 132 -1.85 10.86 -12.61
CA LEU A 132 -2.51 10.11 -11.55
C LEU A 132 -3.98 9.84 -11.89
N ARG A 133 -4.70 10.82 -12.45
CA ARG A 133 -6.09 10.65 -12.90
C ARG A 133 -6.22 9.65 -14.04
N GLU A 134 -5.28 9.68 -15.01
CA GLU A 134 -5.21 8.69 -16.10
C GLU A 134 -4.97 7.28 -15.54
N ASN A 135 -4.02 7.11 -14.60
CA ASN A 135 -3.75 5.82 -13.96
C ASN A 135 -5.01 5.27 -13.26
N VAL A 136 -5.72 6.12 -12.50
CA VAL A 136 -6.97 5.71 -11.86
C VAL A 136 -8.02 5.29 -12.88
N ALA A 137 -8.21 6.07 -13.95
CA ALA A 137 -9.24 5.81 -14.93
C ALA A 137 -8.96 4.57 -15.79
N ARG A 138 -7.71 4.38 -16.20
CA ARG A 138 -7.34 3.34 -17.18
C ARG A 138 -6.79 2.07 -16.55
N ILE A 139 -6.09 2.16 -15.41
CA ILE A 139 -5.50 1.02 -14.73
C ILE A 139 -6.45 0.51 -13.65
N TYR A 140 -6.63 1.28 -12.57
CA TYR A 140 -7.34 0.82 -11.38
C TYR A 140 -8.83 0.55 -11.62
N ARG A 141 -9.47 1.26 -12.58
CA ARG A 141 -10.88 1.03 -12.96
C ARG A 141 -11.06 0.16 -14.19
N SER A 142 -10.00 -0.52 -14.66
CA SER A 142 -10.10 -1.42 -15.81
C SER A 142 -10.92 -2.68 -15.45
N ASP A 143 -11.61 -3.24 -16.45
CA ASP A 143 -12.35 -4.50 -16.27
C ASP A 143 -11.46 -5.66 -15.83
N LYS A 144 -10.18 -5.63 -16.20
CA LYS A 144 -9.20 -6.64 -15.81
C LYS A 144 -8.91 -6.58 -14.32
N ILE A 145 -8.68 -5.38 -13.77
CA ILE A 145 -8.47 -5.18 -12.34
C ILE A 145 -9.75 -5.49 -11.55
N ASN A 146 -10.91 -5.00 -11.98
CA ASN A 146 -12.19 -5.29 -11.31
C ASN A 146 -12.46 -6.79 -11.19
N ARG A 147 -12.14 -7.58 -12.24
CA ARG A 147 -12.27 -9.05 -12.19
C ARG A 147 -11.27 -9.68 -11.23
N TYR A 148 -10.03 -9.16 -11.21
CA TYR A 148 -9.01 -9.64 -10.28
C TYR A 148 -9.39 -9.34 -8.83
N GLU A 149 -9.86 -8.14 -8.52
CA GLU A 149 -10.36 -7.75 -7.19
C GLU A 149 -11.51 -8.66 -6.73
N THR A 150 -12.44 -8.98 -7.64
CA THR A 150 -13.54 -9.94 -7.34
C THR A 150 -12.98 -11.31 -6.98
N MET A 151 -11.98 -11.79 -7.70
CA MET A 151 -11.33 -13.07 -7.39
C MET A 151 -10.63 -13.01 -6.02
N VAL A 152 -9.83 -11.96 -5.76
CA VAL A 152 -9.13 -11.76 -4.48
C VAL A 152 -10.12 -11.73 -3.32
N LYS A 153 -11.23 -11.00 -3.47
CA LYS A 153 -12.30 -10.96 -2.47
C LYS A 153 -12.84 -12.36 -2.17
N ASN A 154 -13.19 -13.12 -3.21
CA ASN A 154 -13.73 -14.48 -3.04
C ASN A 154 -12.73 -15.42 -2.34
N VAL A 155 -11.45 -15.34 -2.70
CA VAL A 155 -10.37 -16.12 -2.06
C VAL A 155 -10.25 -15.74 -0.58
N THR A 156 -10.19 -14.46 -0.28
CA THR A 156 -9.99 -13.95 1.09
C THR A 156 -11.17 -14.28 2.00
N GLU A 157 -12.39 -13.99 1.54
CA GLU A 157 -13.62 -14.29 2.29
C GLU A 157 -13.81 -15.79 2.47
N GLY A 158 -13.59 -16.59 1.42
CA GLY A 158 -13.72 -18.05 1.51
C GLY A 158 -12.70 -18.67 2.46
N LEU A 159 -11.45 -18.21 2.46
CA LEU A 159 -10.44 -18.65 3.43
C LEU A 159 -10.84 -18.25 4.85
N PHE A 160 -11.31 -17.03 5.04
CA PHE A 160 -11.74 -16.54 6.34
C PHE A 160 -12.87 -17.40 6.92
N ASP A 161 -13.93 -17.61 6.16
CA ASP A 161 -15.11 -18.36 6.61
C ASP A 161 -14.74 -19.81 7.01
N VAL A 162 -13.96 -20.47 6.16
CA VAL A 162 -13.56 -21.85 6.40
C VAL A 162 -12.61 -21.98 7.60
N LEU A 163 -11.62 -21.08 7.73
CA LEU A 163 -10.68 -21.11 8.84
C LEU A 163 -11.33 -20.73 10.17
N MET A 164 -12.34 -19.85 10.15
CA MET A 164 -13.14 -19.54 11.34
C MET A 164 -13.90 -20.77 11.85
N VAL A 165 -14.46 -21.59 10.94
CA VAL A 165 -15.15 -22.84 11.32
C VAL A 165 -14.15 -23.90 11.76
N ALA A 166 -13.08 -24.11 10.98
CA ALA A 166 -12.10 -25.15 11.26
C ALA A 166 -11.29 -24.88 12.54
N GLY A 167 -10.99 -23.63 12.85
CA GLY A 167 -10.24 -23.21 14.02
C GLY A 167 -10.96 -23.39 15.37
N THR A 168 -12.23 -23.76 15.36
CA THR A 168 -12.99 -24.08 16.59
C THR A 168 -12.60 -25.42 17.22
N ASP A 169 -11.93 -26.31 16.46
CA ASP A 169 -11.49 -27.64 16.90
C ASP A 169 -10.05 -27.87 16.41
N GLU A 170 -9.08 -27.49 17.26
CA GLU A 170 -7.66 -27.54 16.92
C GLU A 170 -7.15 -28.99 16.70
N GLU A 171 -7.71 -29.99 17.39
CA GLU A 171 -7.32 -31.40 17.22
C GLU A 171 -7.74 -31.90 15.84
N LYS A 172 -8.97 -31.65 15.45
CA LYS A 172 -9.52 -31.98 14.14
C LYS A 172 -8.81 -31.23 13.02
N LEU A 173 -8.47 -29.97 13.25
CA LEU A 173 -7.72 -29.12 12.32
C LEU A 173 -6.34 -29.75 12.03
N ALA A 174 -5.60 -30.16 13.07
CA ALA A 174 -4.28 -30.76 12.95
C ALA A 174 -4.31 -32.15 12.28
N ALA A 175 -5.38 -32.91 12.48
CA ALA A 175 -5.58 -34.24 11.90
C ALA A 175 -6.16 -34.24 10.48
N SER A 176 -6.44 -33.06 9.92
CA SER A 176 -7.06 -32.92 8.59
C SER A 176 -6.16 -33.40 7.45
N ASP A 177 -6.77 -33.95 6.41
CA ASP A 177 -6.08 -34.32 5.16
C ASP A 177 -5.73 -33.09 4.31
N HIS A 178 -6.42 -31.94 4.51
CA HIS A 178 -6.14 -30.70 3.80
C HIS A 178 -4.84 -30.05 4.31
N ARG A 179 -3.95 -29.77 3.38
CA ARG A 179 -2.67 -29.12 3.67
C ARG A 179 -2.87 -27.77 4.34
N THR A 180 -3.86 -26.98 3.89
CA THR A 180 -4.17 -25.65 4.40
C THR A 180 -4.57 -25.70 5.87
N PHE A 181 -5.40 -26.66 6.29
CA PHE A 181 -5.80 -26.81 7.68
C PHE A 181 -4.63 -27.20 8.58
N ARG A 182 -3.77 -28.12 8.15
CA ARG A 182 -2.55 -28.46 8.90
C ARG A 182 -1.59 -27.28 9.02
N ALA A 183 -1.45 -26.47 7.96
CA ALA A 183 -0.62 -25.27 7.99
C ALA A 183 -1.17 -24.22 8.98
N PHE A 184 -2.49 -24.03 9.03
CA PHE A 184 -3.13 -23.17 10.01
C PHE A 184 -2.97 -23.70 11.44
N ALA A 185 -3.15 -25.01 11.67
CA ALA A 185 -2.89 -25.63 12.98
C ALA A 185 -1.44 -25.40 13.45
N ALA A 186 -0.47 -25.55 12.55
CA ALA A 186 0.94 -25.28 12.83
C ALA A 186 1.18 -23.78 13.17
N TYR A 187 0.53 -22.87 12.47
CA TYR A 187 0.57 -21.45 12.77
C TYR A 187 0.04 -21.15 14.18
N LEU A 188 -1.14 -21.67 14.54
CA LEU A 188 -1.73 -21.48 15.87
C LEU A 188 -0.80 -21.99 16.99
N ALA A 189 -0.18 -23.16 16.78
CA ALA A 189 0.76 -23.75 17.73
C ALA A 189 2.06 -22.92 17.86
N ALA A 190 2.54 -22.31 16.75
CA ALA A 190 3.74 -21.49 16.75
C ALA A 190 3.53 -20.08 17.34
N HIS A 191 2.28 -19.58 17.34
CA HIS A 191 1.93 -18.24 17.80
C HIS A 191 0.88 -18.31 18.92
N PRO A 192 1.22 -18.90 20.08
CA PRO A 192 0.30 -19.01 21.19
C PRO A 192 0.04 -17.64 21.81
N CYS A 193 -1.10 -17.05 21.53
CA CYS A 193 -1.59 -15.84 22.16
C CYS A 193 -2.98 -16.13 22.77
N PRO A 194 -3.05 -16.53 24.05
CA PRO A 194 -4.32 -16.90 24.68
C PRO A 194 -5.34 -15.76 24.78
N SER A 195 -4.86 -14.49 24.75
CA SER A 195 -5.71 -13.30 24.80
C SER A 195 -6.41 -12.98 23.48
N ASP A 196 -5.88 -13.48 22.37
CA ASP A 196 -6.42 -13.13 21.06
C ASP A 196 -7.59 -14.04 20.68
N PRO A 197 -8.73 -13.47 20.31
CA PRO A 197 -9.87 -14.25 19.81
C PRO A 197 -9.50 -14.96 18.51
N LEU A 198 -10.21 -16.06 18.20
CA LEU A 198 -9.98 -16.82 16.96
C LEU A 198 -10.02 -15.95 15.71
N VAL A 199 -10.93 -14.98 15.66
CA VAL A 199 -11.05 -14.04 14.55
C VAL A 199 -9.74 -13.28 14.28
N GLN A 200 -9.07 -12.80 15.33
CA GLN A 200 -7.78 -12.11 15.18
C GLN A 200 -6.71 -13.06 14.65
N LYS A 201 -6.62 -14.28 15.17
CA LYS A 201 -5.67 -15.29 14.71
C LYS A 201 -5.86 -15.66 13.24
N VAL A 202 -7.12 -15.76 12.79
CA VAL A 202 -7.45 -16.02 11.39
C VAL A 202 -7.07 -14.84 10.50
N LEU A 203 -7.38 -13.60 10.93
CA LEU A 203 -7.00 -12.40 10.20
C LEU A 203 -5.48 -12.27 10.05
N ASP A 204 -4.74 -12.47 11.15
CA ASP A 204 -3.26 -12.40 11.13
C ASP A 204 -2.65 -13.49 10.25
N TYR A 205 -3.23 -14.69 10.25
CA TYR A 205 -2.77 -15.78 9.39
C TYR A 205 -2.98 -15.47 7.90
N ILE A 206 -4.18 -14.98 7.53
CA ILE A 206 -4.49 -14.61 6.14
C ILE A 206 -3.66 -13.39 5.71
N ALA A 207 -3.52 -12.37 6.56
CA ALA A 207 -2.72 -11.18 6.27
C ALA A 207 -1.22 -11.50 6.07
N GLY A 208 -0.73 -12.57 6.69
CA GLY A 208 0.64 -13.06 6.51
C GLY A 208 0.86 -13.93 5.25
N MET A 209 -0.19 -14.23 4.48
CA MET A 209 -0.06 -15.01 3.25
C MET A 209 0.49 -14.18 2.10
N THR A 210 1.28 -14.83 1.22
CA THR A 210 1.50 -14.31 -0.13
C THR A 210 0.29 -14.62 -1.01
N ASP A 211 0.06 -13.85 -2.09
CA ASP A 211 -1.02 -14.06 -3.05
C ASP A 211 -1.07 -15.50 -3.58
N GLY A 212 0.11 -16.04 -3.94
CA GLY A 212 0.22 -17.41 -4.43
C GLY A 212 -0.09 -18.46 -3.38
N PHE A 213 0.20 -18.18 -2.09
CA PHE A 213 -0.13 -19.10 -1.01
C PHE A 213 -1.64 -19.05 -0.69
N ALA A 214 -2.24 -17.86 -0.66
CA ALA A 214 -3.67 -17.70 -0.46
C ALA A 214 -4.49 -18.40 -1.55
N THR A 215 -4.15 -18.19 -2.83
CA THR A 215 -4.82 -18.85 -3.97
C THR A 215 -4.72 -20.38 -3.88
N LYS A 216 -3.52 -20.92 -3.64
CA LYS A 216 -3.34 -22.37 -3.50
C LYS A 216 -4.03 -22.96 -2.28
N SER A 217 -4.11 -22.21 -1.20
CA SER A 217 -4.84 -22.62 0.01
C SER A 217 -6.33 -22.67 -0.24
N PHE A 218 -6.85 -21.71 -0.99
CA PHE A 218 -8.26 -21.71 -1.40
C PHE A 218 -8.57 -22.89 -2.33
N GLU A 219 -7.71 -23.15 -3.33
CA GLU A 219 -7.83 -24.30 -4.23
C GLU A 219 -7.80 -25.63 -3.47
N ASP A 220 -6.88 -25.80 -2.49
CA ASP A 220 -6.78 -27.01 -1.65
C ASP A 220 -8.06 -27.32 -0.90
N ILE A 221 -8.83 -26.30 -0.53
CA ILE A 221 -10.08 -26.44 0.24
C ILE A 221 -11.30 -26.69 -0.67
N TYR A 222 -11.39 -26.00 -1.79
CA TYR A 222 -12.62 -25.94 -2.58
C TYR A 222 -12.59 -26.77 -3.87
N TRP A 223 -11.43 -27.27 -4.31
CA TRP A 223 -11.30 -27.98 -5.60
C TRP A 223 -10.91 -29.46 -5.45
N TYR A 224 -10.60 -29.91 -4.23
CA TYR A 224 -10.24 -31.30 -3.93
C TYR A 224 -11.05 -31.79 -2.69
#